data_139347a33d4dd3b85d82806866e27ea6
#
_entry.id   139347a33d4dd3b85d82806866e27ea6
#
_cell.length_a   1.000
_cell.length_b   1.000
_cell.length_c   1.000
_cell.angle_alpha   90.00
_cell.angle_beta   90.00
_cell.angle_gamma   90.00
#
_symmetry.space_group_name_H-M   'P 1'
#
loop_
_entity.id
_entity.type
_entity.pdbx_description
1 polymer ?
#
loop_
_entity_poly.entity_id
_entity_poly.type
_entity_poly.pdbx_seq_one_letter_code
_entity_poly.pdbx_strand_id
1 'polypeptide(L)'
;MLPTKFGHFYYISLLLNLLILVGCREGPRSDAPLVLQTNWAPQPEDGGFFHASESGLFEEEGIDVEVRPASAGMNIYSHVAAGEADFGISVLAKLSVAINRGLPLVAVASYRPATLRVLLLHEDDPVQDFPDLNHRMVKARGEDLWLKYLQHEYKLEMRIVPHDFGLGQFLAQDDLIQQGLLTSEPYTLKERGVPVRILELSKAGWENPEVIFCRRDLLEQDPELVAKVVRASLKGWDEFLRGDAEETLAWLAKENPARSIESMRWARDELTKMYGESGVWTGDDFGKISPEKVERILSILKTLGAVGDSLSVEELVDFSIGERI
;
A
#
# COMPACT_ATOMS: atom_id res chain seq x y z
N MET A 1 -31.94 23.32 77.11
CA MET A 1 -30.87 24.14 76.54
C MET A 1 -29.66 23.22 76.37
N LEU A 2 -29.45 22.75 75.18
CA LEU A 2 -28.28 22.01 74.73
C LEU A 2 -27.93 22.38 73.32
N PRO A 3 -26.71 22.76 72.94
CA PRO A 3 -26.34 23.06 71.59
C PRO A 3 -25.88 21.81 70.88
N THR A 4 -26.39 21.67 69.68
CA THR A 4 -26.10 20.66 68.70
C THR A 4 -24.69 20.80 68.13
N LYS A 5 -23.91 19.70 68.18
CA LYS A 5 -22.68 19.52 67.41
C LYS A 5 -23.03 18.82 66.10
N PHE A 6 -23.01 19.54 65.01
CA PHE A 6 -22.93 18.96 63.67
C PHE A 6 -21.86 19.75 62.89
N GLY A 7 -20.86 19.04 62.46
CA GLY A 7 -19.87 19.66 61.57
C GLY A 7 -18.49 19.01 61.66
N HIS A 8 -18.29 17.78 61.16
CA HIS A 8 -16.93 17.27 60.88
C HIS A 8 -16.94 16.04 59.92
N PHE A 9 -17.97 15.89 59.10
CA PHE A 9 -18.02 14.68 58.22
C PHE A 9 -17.95 14.97 56.71
N TYR A 10 -17.68 16.19 56.28
CA TYR A 10 -17.72 16.52 54.84
C TYR A 10 -16.35 16.78 54.16
N TYR A 11 -15.23 16.64 54.87
CA TYR A 11 -13.90 16.94 54.30
C TYR A 11 -13.07 15.70 53.94
N ILE A 12 -13.52 14.48 54.22
CA ILE A 12 -12.77 13.26 53.90
C ILE A 12 -13.19 12.65 52.56
N SER A 13 -14.34 13.05 51.99
CA SER A 13 -14.84 12.46 50.73
C SER A 13 -14.31 13.17 49.46
N LEU A 14 -13.59 14.30 49.57
CA LEU A 14 -13.10 15.05 48.41
C LEU A 14 -11.64 14.75 48.05
N LEU A 15 -10.92 13.99 48.88
CA LEU A 15 -9.52 13.62 48.64
C LEU A 15 -9.32 12.24 48.03
N LEU A 16 -10.39 11.46 47.86
CA LEU A 16 -10.30 10.10 47.29
C LEU A 16 -10.63 10.01 45.81
N ASN A 17 -11.05 11.13 45.18
CA ASN A 17 -11.37 11.17 43.73
C ASN A 17 -10.27 11.80 42.84
N LEU A 18 -9.08 12.09 43.38
CA LEU A 18 -7.98 12.71 42.62
C LEU A 18 -6.83 11.74 42.33
N LEU A 19 -7.03 10.46 42.51
CA LEU A 19 -5.97 9.45 42.34
C LEU A 19 -6.28 8.37 41.29
N ILE A 20 -7.24 8.58 40.40
CA ILE A 20 -7.57 7.63 39.32
C ILE A 20 -7.32 8.26 37.93
N LEU A 21 -6.45 9.22 37.83
CA LEU A 21 -5.94 9.77 36.54
C LEU A 21 -4.42 9.61 36.45
N VAL A 22 -3.89 8.50 36.92
CA VAL A 22 -2.50 8.12 36.68
C VAL A 22 -2.51 6.93 35.73
N GLY A 23 -2.36 7.27 34.46
CA GLY A 23 -1.59 6.47 33.52
C GLY A 23 -2.17 5.11 33.17
N CYS A 24 -2.92 5.01 32.10
CA CYS A 24 -2.64 3.93 31.17
C CYS A 24 -1.19 4.15 30.67
N ARG A 25 -0.20 3.77 31.49
CA ARG A 25 1.07 3.34 30.95
C ARG A 25 0.76 2.02 30.28
N GLU A 26 0.80 2.00 28.97
CA GLU A 26 0.87 0.77 28.22
C GLU A 26 1.95 -0.10 28.87
N GLY A 27 1.57 -1.32 29.26
CA GLY A 27 2.49 -2.30 29.77
C GLY A 27 3.58 -2.61 28.74
N PRO A 28 4.65 -3.29 29.11
CA PRO A 28 5.64 -3.74 28.14
C PRO A 28 4.91 -4.43 26.99
N ARG A 29 5.30 -4.10 25.76
CA ARG A 29 4.80 -4.73 24.53
C ARG A 29 4.70 -6.24 24.79
N SER A 30 3.60 -6.85 24.39
CA SER A 30 3.45 -8.30 24.51
C SER A 30 4.59 -8.98 23.74
N ASP A 31 5.05 -10.16 24.22
CA ASP A 31 6.04 -11.00 23.51
C ASP A 31 5.51 -11.53 22.15
N ALA A 32 4.39 -11.03 21.68
CA ALA A 32 3.81 -11.38 20.39
C ALA A 32 4.57 -10.68 19.24
N PRO A 33 4.73 -11.35 18.08
CA PRO A 33 5.36 -10.76 16.90
C PRO A 33 4.62 -9.50 16.45
N LEU A 34 5.37 -8.56 15.85
CA LEU A 34 4.80 -7.46 15.11
C LEU A 34 4.09 -7.99 13.88
N VAL A 35 3.02 -7.33 13.46
CA VAL A 35 2.28 -7.72 12.26
C VAL A 35 2.46 -6.70 11.15
N LEU A 36 3.03 -7.14 10.01
CA LEU A 36 3.00 -6.41 8.75
C LEU A 36 1.90 -7.01 7.87
N GLN A 37 0.84 -6.23 7.66
CA GLN A 37 -0.33 -6.64 6.90
C GLN A 37 -0.18 -6.26 5.44
N THR A 38 -0.16 -7.25 4.52
CA THR A 38 -0.22 -6.96 3.08
C THR A 38 -1.66 -6.65 2.66
N ASN A 39 -1.82 -6.16 1.43
CA ASN A 39 -3.12 -5.68 0.94
C ASN A 39 -3.88 -6.68 0.06
N TRP A 40 -3.29 -7.85 -0.18
CA TRP A 40 -3.86 -8.90 -1.05
C TRP A 40 -3.39 -10.30 -0.62
N ALA A 41 -3.83 -11.34 -1.37
CA ALA A 41 -3.31 -12.69 -1.26
C ALA A 41 -1.80 -12.72 -1.61
N PRO A 42 -1.03 -13.72 -1.11
CA PRO A 42 0.39 -13.82 -1.38
C PRO A 42 0.69 -13.82 -2.88
N GLN A 43 1.58 -12.93 -3.29
CA GLN A 43 1.93 -12.73 -4.70
C GLN A 43 3.29 -12.02 -4.85
N PRO A 44 3.97 -12.11 -6.03
CA PRO A 44 5.26 -11.47 -6.22
C PRO A 44 5.27 -9.95 -6.04
N GLU A 45 4.13 -9.30 -6.23
CA GLU A 45 3.92 -7.86 -6.00
C GLU A 45 4.12 -7.45 -4.53
N ASP A 46 4.09 -8.42 -3.61
CA ASP A 46 4.39 -8.26 -2.18
C ASP A 46 5.58 -9.15 -1.77
N GLY A 47 6.27 -9.76 -2.75
CA GLY A 47 7.25 -10.83 -2.58
C GLY A 47 8.42 -10.47 -1.68
N GLY A 48 8.90 -9.22 -1.71
CA GLY A 48 10.01 -8.79 -0.87
C GLY A 48 9.70 -8.84 0.63
N PHE A 49 8.46 -8.62 1.04
CA PHE A 49 8.06 -8.73 2.46
C PHE A 49 8.05 -10.19 2.91
N PHE A 50 7.49 -11.09 2.08
CA PHE A 50 7.51 -12.52 2.37
C PHE A 50 8.92 -13.08 2.34
N HIS A 51 9.77 -12.61 1.41
CA HIS A 51 11.17 -12.98 1.36
C HIS A 51 11.92 -12.54 2.63
N ALA A 52 11.67 -11.33 3.11
CA ALA A 52 12.27 -10.84 4.36
C ALA A 52 11.90 -11.73 5.56
N SER A 53 10.65 -12.20 5.61
CA SER A 53 10.19 -13.10 6.67
C SER A 53 10.80 -14.50 6.55
N GLU A 54 10.74 -15.13 5.37
CA GLU A 54 11.23 -16.48 5.15
C GLU A 54 12.77 -16.60 5.25
N SER A 55 13.49 -15.51 4.93
CA SER A 55 14.95 -15.46 4.97
C SER A 55 15.53 -14.97 6.31
N GLY A 56 14.70 -14.70 7.31
CA GLY A 56 15.14 -14.29 8.65
C GLY A 56 15.69 -12.86 8.73
N LEU A 57 15.34 -11.97 7.78
CA LEU A 57 15.90 -10.61 7.75
C LEU A 57 15.32 -9.71 8.87
N PHE A 58 14.12 -10.01 9.37
CA PHE A 58 13.58 -9.33 10.54
C PHE A 58 14.32 -9.74 11.82
N GLU A 59 14.66 -11.01 11.96
CA GLU A 59 15.45 -11.54 13.07
C GLU A 59 16.88 -10.99 13.07
N GLU A 60 17.49 -10.72 11.91
CA GLU A 60 18.78 -10.04 11.79
C GLU A 60 18.74 -8.62 12.38
N GLU A 61 17.62 -7.91 12.26
CA GLU A 61 17.40 -6.61 12.91
C GLU A 61 17.03 -6.74 14.41
N GLY A 62 16.91 -7.97 14.92
CA GLY A 62 16.53 -8.25 16.30
C GLY A 62 15.07 -7.97 16.60
N ILE A 63 14.19 -8.17 15.63
CA ILE A 63 12.73 -8.03 15.73
C ILE A 63 12.03 -9.29 15.22
N ASP A 64 10.86 -9.57 15.77
CA ASP A 64 9.99 -10.66 15.35
C ASP A 64 8.79 -10.05 14.58
N VAL A 65 8.64 -10.38 13.30
CA VAL A 65 7.60 -9.82 12.41
C VAL A 65 6.89 -10.93 11.65
N GLU A 66 5.59 -11.02 11.84
CA GLU A 66 4.71 -11.85 11.00
C GLU A 66 4.22 -11.04 9.79
N VAL A 67 4.55 -11.49 8.58
CA VAL A 67 3.98 -10.93 7.34
C VAL A 67 2.67 -11.65 7.04
N ARG A 68 1.55 -10.93 7.16
CA ARG A 68 0.21 -11.50 7.10
C ARG A 68 -0.52 -11.06 5.82
N PRO A 69 -0.99 -12.01 4.97
CA PRO A 69 -1.78 -11.66 3.79
C PRO A 69 -3.18 -11.15 4.17
N ALA A 70 -3.74 -10.24 3.36
CA ALA A 70 -5.09 -9.76 3.57
C ALA A 70 -6.14 -10.84 3.30
N SER A 71 -7.14 -10.91 4.14
CA SER A 71 -8.36 -11.68 3.86
C SER A 71 -9.31 -10.89 2.94
N ALA A 72 -10.20 -11.62 2.25
CA ALA A 72 -11.17 -11.00 1.35
C ALA A 72 -12.04 -9.97 2.10
N GLY A 73 -12.11 -8.75 1.56
CA GLY A 73 -12.90 -7.67 2.12
C GLY A 73 -12.27 -6.91 3.30
N MET A 74 -11.05 -7.27 3.71
CA MET A 74 -10.33 -6.58 4.79
C MET A 74 -10.06 -5.11 4.42
N ASN A 75 -10.32 -4.20 5.36
CA ASN A 75 -9.88 -2.82 5.30
C ASN A 75 -8.59 -2.67 6.12
N ILE A 76 -7.44 -2.75 5.46
CA ILE A 76 -6.13 -2.71 6.12
C ILE A 76 -5.89 -1.42 6.91
N TYR A 77 -6.46 -0.29 6.46
CA TYR A 77 -6.27 0.99 7.17
C TYR A 77 -6.95 0.97 8.54
N SER A 78 -8.20 0.49 8.60
CA SER A 78 -8.91 0.34 9.87
C SER A 78 -8.26 -0.71 10.75
N HIS A 79 -7.73 -1.80 10.15
CA HIS A 79 -7.05 -2.89 10.86
C HIS A 79 -5.77 -2.40 11.55
N VAL A 80 -4.92 -1.66 10.82
CA VAL A 80 -3.72 -1.03 11.41
C VAL A 80 -4.10 0.05 12.43
N ALA A 81 -5.08 0.91 12.12
CA ALA A 81 -5.50 1.97 13.03
C ALA A 81 -6.08 1.43 14.36
N ALA A 82 -6.71 0.24 14.33
CA ALA A 82 -7.22 -0.45 15.52
C ALA A 82 -6.14 -1.18 16.33
N GLY A 83 -4.89 -1.28 15.81
CA GLY A 83 -3.81 -2.02 16.45
C GLY A 83 -3.89 -3.55 16.28
N GLU A 84 -4.71 -4.02 15.33
CA GLU A 84 -4.79 -5.45 14.97
C GLU A 84 -3.64 -5.87 14.05
N ALA A 85 -2.97 -4.90 13.43
CA ALA A 85 -1.66 -4.99 12.79
C ALA A 85 -0.85 -3.75 13.15
N ASP A 86 0.48 -3.85 13.13
CA ASP A 86 1.40 -2.74 13.44
C ASP A 86 1.74 -1.92 12.21
N PHE A 87 1.92 -2.60 11.08
CA PHE A 87 2.25 -2.04 9.79
C PHE A 87 1.27 -2.50 8.71
N GLY A 88 1.17 -1.71 7.66
CA GLY A 88 0.44 -2.08 6.46
C GLY A 88 1.14 -1.58 5.21
N ILE A 89 0.75 -2.10 4.06
CA ILE A 89 1.22 -1.62 2.75
C ILE A 89 0.06 -1.09 1.93
N SER A 90 0.28 -0.02 1.18
CA SER A 90 -0.75 0.59 0.35
C SER A 90 -0.17 1.51 -0.71
N VAL A 91 -0.99 1.89 -1.69
CA VAL A 91 -0.71 3.06 -2.53
C VAL A 91 -0.99 4.34 -1.75
N LEU A 92 -0.11 5.33 -1.89
CA LEU A 92 -0.18 6.59 -1.12
C LEU A 92 -1.52 7.30 -1.27
N ALA A 93 -2.11 7.33 -2.47
CA ALA A 93 -3.40 7.99 -2.70
C ALA A 93 -4.54 7.41 -1.85
N LYS A 94 -4.62 6.09 -1.67
CA LYS A 94 -5.64 5.46 -0.83
C LYS A 94 -5.38 5.69 0.65
N LEU A 95 -4.12 5.63 1.07
CA LEU A 95 -3.71 5.96 2.43
C LEU A 95 -4.07 7.41 2.77
N SER A 96 -3.82 8.36 1.85
CA SER A 96 -4.19 9.78 2.02
C SER A 96 -5.70 9.95 2.28
N VAL A 97 -6.54 9.21 1.56
CA VAL A 97 -8.00 9.22 1.81
C VAL A 97 -8.34 8.68 3.20
N ALA A 98 -7.64 7.65 3.67
CA ALA A 98 -7.86 7.07 5.01
C ALA A 98 -7.44 8.07 6.11
N ILE A 99 -6.28 8.71 5.97
CA ILE A 99 -5.80 9.75 6.88
C ILE A 99 -6.74 10.96 6.89
N ASN A 100 -7.18 11.43 5.72
CA ASN A 100 -8.15 12.53 5.61
C ASN A 100 -9.50 12.23 6.32
N ARG A 101 -9.84 10.95 6.50
CA ARG A 101 -11.01 10.50 7.27
C ARG A 101 -10.75 10.39 8.78
N GLY A 102 -9.57 10.81 9.24
CA GLY A 102 -9.20 10.86 10.65
C GLY A 102 -8.53 9.59 11.20
N LEU A 103 -8.11 8.65 10.34
CA LEU A 103 -7.32 7.52 10.83
C LEU A 103 -5.89 7.97 11.18
N PRO A 104 -5.37 7.62 12.38
CA PRO A 104 -4.07 8.09 12.88
C PRO A 104 -2.91 7.29 12.26
N LEU A 105 -2.80 7.34 10.95
CA LEU A 105 -1.80 6.61 10.16
C LEU A 105 -0.76 7.56 9.57
N VAL A 106 0.41 7.02 9.20
CA VAL A 106 1.49 7.76 8.56
C VAL A 106 2.28 6.83 7.64
N ALA A 107 2.64 7.28 6.43
CA ALA A 107 3.57 6.57 5.56
C ALA A 107 5.01 6.82 6.04
N VAL A 108 5.83 5.77 6.04
CA VAL A 108 7.20 5.81 6.57
C VAL A 108 8.27 5.43 5.56
N ALA A 109 7.92 4.69 4.50
CA ALA A 109 8.85 4.32 3.43
C ALA A 109 8.09 4.04 2.13
N SER A 110 8.78 4.15 0.98
CA SER A 110 8.26 3.74 -0.32
C SER A 110 9.04 2.53 -0.84
N TYR A 111 8.38 1.40 -0.95
CA TYR A 111 8.99 0.20 -1.50
C TYR A 111 8.74 0.05 -3.01
N ARG A 112 7.86 0.85 -3.60
CA ARG A 112 7.61 0.89 -5.04
C ARG A 112 7.24 2.30 -5.48
N PRO A 113 8.08 2.95 -6.31
CA PRO A 113 7.94 4.37 -6.64
C PRO A 113 6.87 4.67 -7.66
N ALA A 114 6.32 3.64 -8.34
CA ALA A 114 5.31 3.79 -9.38
C ALA A 114 4.28 2.66 -9.33
N THR A 115 3.10 2.93 -9.86
CA THR A 115 2.03 1.94 -9.94
C THR A 115 2.31 0.87 -11.00
N LEU A 116 1.93 -0.38 -10.72
CA LEU A 116 1.90 -1.49 -11.69
C LEU A 116 0.62 -1.50 -12.54
N ARG A 117 -0.28 -0.56 -12.31
CA ARG A 117 -1.57 -0.50 -12.99
C ARG A 117 -1.38 -0.13 -14.46
N VAL A 118 -2.04 -0.91 -15.32
CA VAL A 118 -2.00 -0.73 -16.78
C VAL A 118 -3.41 -0.79 -17.36
N LEU A 119 -3.55 -0.27 -18.57
CA LEU A 119 -4.66 -0.57 -19.46
C LEU A 119 -4.20 -1.54 -20.56
N LEU A 120 -4.96 -2.59 -20.74
CA LEU A 120 -4.77 -3.64 -21.75
C LEU A 120 -5.63 -3.30 -22.96
N LEU A 121 -5.04 -3.35 -24.13
CA LEU A 121 -5.69 -3.14 -25.42
C LEU A 121 -5.39 -4.32 -26.33
N HIS A 122 -6.34 -4.72 -27.17
CA HIS A 122 -6.03 -5.65 -28.25
C HIS A 122 -4.97 -5.07 -29.18
N GLU A 123 -4.18 -5.90 -29.86
CA GLU A 123 -3.04 -5.46 -30.66
C GLU A 123 -3.44 -4.45 -31.74
N ASP A 124 -4.59 -4.69 -32.40
CA ASP A 124 -5.12 -3.85 -33.48
C ASP A 124 -6.01 -2.68 -33.00
N ASP A 125 -6.12 -2.46 -31.68
CA ASP A 125 -6.92 -1.35 -31.15
C ASP A 125 -6.35 0.00 -31.61
N PRO A 126 -7.19 0.94 -32.11
CA PRO A 126 -6.73 2.22 -32.66
C PRO A 126 -6.13 3.18 -31.61
N VAL A 127 -6.41 3.00 -30.32
CA VAL A 127 -5.89 3.83 -29.23
C VAL A 127 -4.36 3.79 -29.19
N GLN A 128 -3.70 4.93 -29.28
CA GLN A 128 -2.25 5.03 -29.19
C GLN A 128 -1.78 5.63 -27.88
N ASP A 129 -2.58 6.54 -27.29
CA ASP A 129 -2.24 7.24 -26.05
C ASP A 129 -3.52 7.57 -25.26
N PHE A 130 -3.36 8.11 -24.05
CA PHE A 130 -4.45 8.37 -23.12
C PHE A 130 -5.58 9.27 -23.64
N PRO A 131 -5.32 10.34 -24.43
CA PRO A 131 -6.40 11.13 -25.03
C PRO A 131 -7.34 10.34 -25.93
N ASP A 132 -6.85 9.27 -26.57
CA ASP A 132 -7.63 8.42 -27.48
C ASP A 132 -8.64 7.54 -26.74
N LEU A 133 -8.58 7.49 -25.40
CA LEU A 133 -9.55 6.79 -24.56
C LEU A 133 -10.94 7.47 -24.52
N ASN A 134 -11.05 8.66 -25.11
CA ASN A 134 -12.32 9.38 -25.12
C ASN A 134 -13.42 8.58 -25.81
N HIS A 135 -14.58 8.46 -25.18
CA HIS A 135 -15.75 7.67 -25.60
C HIS A 135 -15.51 6.16 -25.71
N ARG A 136 -14.35 5.65 -25.28
CA ARG A 136 -14.05 4.20 -25.28
C ARG A 136 -14.71 3.49 -24.08
N MET A 137 -14.91 2.18 -24.25
CA MET A 137 -15.30 1.30 -23.17
C MET A 137 -14.07 0.87 -22.38
N VAL A 138 -14.08 1.14 -21.08
CA VAL A 138 -12.99 0.77 -20.18
C VAL A 138 -13.54 -0.07 -19.04
N LYS A 139 -13.13 -1.32 -18.94
CA LYS A 139 -13.45 -2.21 -17.85
C LYS A 139 -12.52 -1.91 -16.67
N ALA A 140 -13.07 -1.24 -15.67
CA ALA A 140 -12.32 -0.76 -14.51
C ALA A 140 -13.23 -0.70 -13.27
N ARG A 141 -12.63 -0.52 -12.10
CA ARG A 141 -13.37 -0.23 -10.88
C ARG A 141 -13.69 1.26 -10.86
N GLY A 142 -14.97 1.59 -10.91
CA GLY A 142 -15.44 2.98 -11.04
C GLY A 142 -15.02 3.91 -9.89
N GLU A 143 -14.69 3.36 -8.72
CA GLU A 143 -14.19 4.09 -7.56
C GLU A 143 -12.67 4.35 -7.57
N ASP A 144 -11.92 3.75 -8.50
CA ASP A 144 -10.47 3.91 -8.52
C ASP A 144 -10.06 5.35 -8.87
N LEU A 145 -9.15 5.92 -8.08
CA LEU A 145 -8.72 7.32 -8.19
C LEU A 145 -7.96 7.61 -9.48
N TRP A 146 -7.21 6.63 -10.01
CA TRP A 146 -6.52 6.77 -11.29
C TRP A 146 -7.49 6.99 -12.46
N LEU A 147 -8.67 6.37 -12.40
CA LEU A 147 -9.70 6.54 -13.41
C LEU A 147 -10.25 7.97 -13.42
N LYS A 148 -10.56 8.48 -12.21
CA LYS A 148 -10.98 9.88 -12.04
C LYS A 148 -9.90 10.87 -12.47
N TYR A 149 -8.63 10.53 -12.19
CA TYR A 149 -7.48 11.31 -12.66
C TYR A 149 -7.45 11.39 -14.18
N LEU A 150 -7.50 10.27 -14.91
CA LEU A 150 -7.51 10.27 -16.36
C LEU A 150 -8.69 11.08 -16.95
N GLN A 151 -9.89 10.89 -16.37
CA GLN A 151 -11.08 11.64 -16.81
C GLN A 151 -10.90 13.15 -16.63
N HIS A 152 -10.30 13.57 -15.51
CA HIS A 152 -10.04 14.99 -15.23
C HIS A 152 -8.91 15.56 -16.10
N GLU A 153 -7.75 14.89 -16.11
CA GLU A 153 -6.53 15.37 -16.77
C GLU A 153 -6.69 15.49 -18.27
N TYR A 154 -7.24 14.45 -18.90
CA TYR A 154 -7.43 14.38 -20.36
C TYR A 154 -8.85 14.76 -20.81
N LYS A 155 -9.73 15.20 -19.88
CA LYS A 155 -11.13 15.57 -20.14
C LYS A 155 -11.91 14.45 -20.85
N LEU A 156 -11.76 13.22 -20.40
CA LEU A 156 -12.31 12.03 -21.03
C LEU A 156 -13.73 11.73 -20.58
N GLU A 157 -14.58 11.39 -21.53
CA GLU A 157 -15.90 10.78 -21.33
C GLU A 157 -15.81 9.28 -21.66
N MET A 158 -15.36 8.48 -20.71
CA MET A 158 -15.21 7.03 -20.88
C MET A 158 -16.49 6.31 -20.42
N ARG A 159 -16.85 5.22 -21.11
CA ARG A 159 -17.91 4.32 -20.68
C ARG A 159 -17.32 3.23 -19.80
N ILE A 160 -17.56 3.32 -18.49
CA ILE A 160 -16.98 2.39 -17.53
C ILE A 160 -17.83 1.12 -17.45
N VAL A 161 -17.19 -0.02 -17.68
CA VAL A 161 -17.72 -1.36 -17.48
C VAL A 161 -17.20 -1.90 -16.15
N PRO A 162 -18.05 -2.41 -15.24
CA PRO A 162 -17.59 -2.91 -13.95
C PRO A 162 -16.56 -4.03 -14.08
N HIS A 163 -15.47 -3.95 -13.30
CA HIS A 163 -14.40 -4.93 -13.28
C HIS A 163 -14.77 -6.15 -12.42
N ASP A 164 -14.73 -7.33 -13.01
CA ASP A 164 -15.03 -8.62 -12.37
C ASP A 164 -13.79 -9.48 -12.09
N PHE A 165 -12.59 -8.90 -12.24
CA PHE A 165 -11.27 -9.55 -12.11
C PHE A 165 -11.01 -10.68 -13.13
N GLY A 166 -11.91 -10.91 -14.09
CA GLY A 166 -11.76 -11.91 -15.16
C GLY A 166 -11.40 -11.30 -16.51
N LEU A 167 -10.83 -12.11 -17.38
CA LEU A 167 -10.49 -11.74 -18.76
C LEU A 167 -11.58 -12.13 -19.78
N GLY A 168 -12.65 -12.82 -19.35
CA GLY A 168 -13.64 -13.39 -20.28
C GLY A 168 -14.30 -12.33 -21.18
N GLN A 169 -14.66 -11.19 -20.63
CA GLN A 169 -15.27 -10.12 -21.43
C GLN A 169 -14.26 -9.44 -22.36
N PHE A 170 -13.03 -9.21 -21.91
CA PHE A 170 -11.95 -8.69 -22.74
C PHE A 170 -11.70 -9.59 -23.94
N LEU A 171 -11.61 -10.91 -23.74
CA LEU A 171 -11.41 -11.89 -24.80
C LEU A 171 -12.57 -12.02 -25.79
N ALA A 172 -13.78 -11.58 -25.40
CA ALA A 172 -14.97 -11.64 -26.23
C ALA A 172 -15.30 -10.34 -26.98
N GLN A 173 -14.61 -9.24 -26.70
CA GLN A 173 -14.91 -7.91 -27.22
C GLN A 173 -13.62 -7.19 -27.61
N ASP A 174 -13.35 -7.10 -28.90
CA ASP A 174 -12.10 -6.54 -29.46
C ASP A 174 -11.94 -5.02 -29.19
N ASP A 175 -13.03 -4.29 -28.90
CA ASP A 175 -13.03 -2.85 -28.63
C ASP A 175 -13.03 -2.53 -27.11
N LEU A 176 -12.99 -3.53 -26.25
CA LEU A 176 -12.95 -3.35 -24.79
C LEU A 176 -11.53 -3.16 -24.31
N ILE A 177 -11.28 -2.04 -23.64
CA ILE A 177 -10.05 -1.77 -22.92
C ILE A 177 -10.22 -2.26 -21.50
N GLN A 178 -9.25 -2.96 -20.95
CA GLN A 178 -9.36 -3.50 -19.58
C GLN A 178 -8.22 -3.04 -18.69
N GLN A 179 -8.56 -2.64 -17.47
CA GLN A 179 -7.61 -2.48 -16.39
C GLN A 179 -6.91 -3.81 -16.07
N GLY A 180 -5.60 -3.75 -15.81
CA GLY A 180 -4.81 -4.89 -15.37
C GLY A 180 -3.62 -4.47 -14.52
N LEU A 181 -2.81 -5.45 -14.14
CA LEU A 181 -1.49 -5.28 -13.56
C LEU A 181 -0.44 -5.75 -14.54
N LEU A 182 0.63 -4.99 -14.70
CA LEU A 182 1.75 -5.32 -15.57
C LEU A 182 2.28 -6.74 -15.33
N THR A 183 2.24 -7.19 -14.12
CA THR A 183 2.75 -8.47 -13.60
C THR A 183 1.73 -9.62 -13.58
N SER A 184 0.54 -9.48 -14.15
CA SER A 184 -0.52 -10.48 -14.03
C SER A 184 -1.20 -10.80 -15.38
N GLU A 185 -2.13 -9.97 -15.82
CA GLU A 185 -2.97 -10.22 -16.99
C GLU A 185 -2.17 -10.37 -18.29
N PRO A 186 -1.08 -9.61 -18.56
CA PRO A 186 -0.29 -9.78 -19.77
C PRO A 186 0.31 -11.20 -19.90
N TYR A 187 0.74 -11.79 -18.78
CA TYR A 187 1.20 -13.17 -18.79
C TYR A 187 0.08 -14.14 -19.21
N THR A 188 -1.09 -14.00 -18.59
CA THR A 188 -2.23 -14.88 -18.87
C THR A 188 -2.70 -14.76 -20.33
N LEU A 189 -2.67 -13.57 -20.91
CA LEU A 189 -3.03 -13.33 -22.31
C LEU A 189 -1.97 -13.90 -23.26
N LYS A 190 -0.69 -13.74 -22.93
CA LYS A 190 0.42 -14.35 -23.69
C LYS A 190 0.30 -15.88 -23.74
N GLU A 191 0.04 -16.53 -22.59
CA GLU A 191 -0.14 -17.98 -22.52
C GLU A 191 -1.34 -18.48 -23.35
N ARG A 192 -2.34 -17.61 -23.53
CA ARG A 192 -3.51 -17.88 -24.39
C ARG A 192 -3.30 -17.54 -25.86
N GLY A 193 -2.12 -17.04 -26.24
CA GLY A 193 -1.82 -16.60 -27.60
C GLY A 193 -2.60 -15.34 -28.03
N VAL A 194 -3.01 -14.51 -27.06
CA VAL A 194 -3.72 -13.24 -27.34
C VAL A 194 -2.73 -12.09 -27.23
N PRO A 195 -2.31 -11.48 -28.36
CA PRO A 195 -1.40 -10.35 -28.35
C PRO A 195 -2.12 -9.11 -27.84
N VAL A 196 -1.43 -8.34 -26.98
CA VAL A 196 -1.97 -7.11 -26.39
C VAL A 196 -0.93 -6.00 -26.37
N ARG A 197 -1.41 -4.77 -26.45
CA ARG A 197 -0.65 -3.56 -26.13
C ARG A 197 -0.99 -3.08 -24.73
N ILE A 198 -0.05 -2.37 -24.12
CA ILE A 198 -0.14 -1.93 -22.74
C ILE A 198 0.06 -0.41 -22.68
N LEU A 199 -0.88 0.30 -22.04
CA LEU A 199 -0.68 1.67 -21.59
C LEU A 199 -0.45 1.69 -20.08
N GLU A 200 0.75 2.07 -19.68
CA GLU A 200 1.14 2.15 -18.26
C GLU A 200 0.62 3.46 -17.65
N LEU A 201 -0.14 3.37 -16.56
CA LEU A 201 -0.71 4.57 -15.90
C LEU A 201 0.36 5.49 -15.29
N SER A 202 1.55 4.97 -15.00
CA SER A 202 2.70 5.79 -14.63
C SER A 202 3.08 6.81 -15.69
N LYS A 203 2.96 6.43 -16.98
CA LYS A 203 3.23 7.30 -18.13
C LYS A 203 2.14 8.35 -18.37
N ALA A 204 0.96 8.17 -17.78
CA ALA A 204 -0.10 9.19 -17.79
C ALA A 204 0.13 10.31 -16.75
N GLY A 205 1.19 10.25 -15.96
CA GLY A 205 1.42 11.16 -14.83
C GLY A 205 0.76 10.74 -13.53
N TRP A 206 0.14 9.57 -13.47
CA TRP A 206 -0.35 8.95 -12.23
C TRP A 206 0.81 8.26 -11.50
N GLU A 207 1.70 9.07 -10.91
CA GLU A 207 2.85 8.61 -10.15
C GLU A 207 2.46 8.36 -8.69
N ASN A 208 1.78 7.26 -8.45
CA ASN A 208 1.25 6.91 -7.14
C ASN A 208 2.15 5.85 -6.48
N PRO A 209 3.06 6.23 -5.57
CA PRO A 209 3.98 5.29 -4.95
C PRO A 209 3.23 4.32 -4.03
N GLU A 210 3.80 3.12 -3.88
CA GLU A 210 3.38 2.18 -2.86
C GLU A 210 4.27 2.32 -1.64
N VAL A 211 3.64 2.37 -0.47
CA VAL A 211 4.27 2.75 0.79
C VAL A 211 4.02 1.72 1.89
N ILE A 212 4.97 1.64 2.80
CA ILE A 212 4.80 1.04 4.11
C ILE A 212 4.24 2.14 5.02
N PHE A 213 3.22 1.82 5.81
CA PHE A 213 2.63 2.74 6.76
C PHE A 213 2.40 2.07 8.12
N CYS A 214 2.32 2.87 9.17
CA CYS A 214 2.01 2.41 10.52
C CYS A 214 1.08 3.41 11.23
N ARG A 215 0.73 3.11 12.50
CA ARG A 215 0.09 4.12 13.34
C ARG A 215 1.10 5.20 13.71
N ARG A 216 0.61 6.43 13.81
CA ARG A 216 1.44 7.58 14.20
C ARG A 216 2.01 7.45 15.62
N ASP A 217 1.22 6.94 16.56
CA ASP A 217 1.66 6.72 17.94
C ASP A 217 2.80 5.68 18.03
N LEU A 218 2.79 4.64 17.20
CA LEU A 218 3.87 3.67 17.12
C LEU A 218 5.18 4.34 16.67
N LEU A 219 5.10 5.16 15.62
CA LEU A 219 6.26 5.90 15.12
C LEU A 219 6.82 6.88 16.17
N GLU A 220 5.94 7.61 16.87
CA GLU A 220 6.32 8.56 17.92
C GLU A 220 6.97 7.88 19.13
N GLN A 221 6.51 6.69 19.51
CA GLN A 221 7.02 5.94 20.66
C GLN A 221 8.34 5.23 20.36
N ASP A 222 8.47 4.63 19.17
CA ASP A 222 9.65 3.82 18.82
C ASP A 222 10.02 3.97 17.34
N PRO A 223 10.58 5.12 16.94
CA PRO A 223 10.99 5.35 15.56
C PRO A 223 12.12 4.40 15.10
N GLU A 224 12.93 3.88 16.02
CA GLU A 224 13.98 2.92 15.67
C GLU A 224 13.39 1.54 15.34
N LEU A 225 12.36 1.10 16.04
CA LEU A 225 11.64 -0.11 15.67
C LEU A 225 11.02 0.01 14.27
N VAL A 226 10.41 1.15 13.97
CA VAL A 226 9.86 1.42 12.63
C VAL A 226 10.96 1.36 11.58
N ALA A 227 12.12 1.97 11.83
CA ALA A 227 13.27 1.93 10.93
C ALA A 227 13.80 0.49 10.72
N LYS A 228 13.86 -0.35 11.76
CA LYS A 228 14.25 -1.76 11.64
C LYS A 228 13.31 -2.54 10.72
N VAL A 229 11.99 -2.40 10.91
CA VAL A 229 11.00 -3.06 10.04
C VAL A 229 11.16 -2.62 8.60
N VAL A 230 11.39 -1.33 8.35
CA VAL A 230 11.60 -0.79 7.02
C VAL A 230 12.90 -1.33 6.41
N ARG A 231 14.05 -1.29 7.13
CA ARG A 231 15.34 -1.82 6.62
C ARG A 231 15.24 -3.29 6.21
N ALA A 232 14.69 -4.14 7.10
CA ALA A 232 14.51 -5.56 6.80
C ALA A 232 13.61 -5.78 5.58
N SER A 233 12.50 -5.02 5.49
CA SER A 233 11.58 -5.09 4.35
C SER A 233 12.26 -4.69 3.04
N LEU A 234 13.02 -3.61 3.04
CA LEU A 234 13.74 -3.13 1.84
C LEU A 234 14.86 -4.09 1.42
N LYS A 235 15.61 -4.64 2.40
CA LYS A 235 16.58 -5.69 2.13
C LYS A 235 15.93 -6.92 1.52
N GLY A 236 14.75 -7.33 2.05
CA GLY A 236 13.97 -8.43 1.47
C GLY A 236 13.52 -8.16 0.04
N TRP A 237 13.13 -6.93 -0.28
CA TRP A 237 12.84 -6.55 -1.66
C TRP A 237 14.07 -6.62 -2.57
N ASP A 238 15.21 -6.13 -2.12
CA ASP A 238 16.47 -6.18 -2.87
C ASP A 238 16.86 -7.62 -3.18
N GLU A 239 16.88 -8.49 -2.17
CA GLU A 239 17.22 -9.91 -2.32
C GLU A 239 16.17 -10.67 -3.15
N PHE A 240 14.86 -10.38 -2.95
CA PHE A 240 13.80 -10.99 -3.76
C PHE A 240 13.95 -10.69 -5.25
N LEU A 241 14.36 -9.48 -5.62
CA LEU A 241 14.46 -9.09 -7.04
C LEU A 241 15.81 -9.48 -7.66
N ARG A 242 16.91 -9.38 -6.91
CA ARG A 242 18.27 -9.59 -7.45
C ARG A 242 18.94 -10.90 -7.03
N GLY A 243 18.49 -11.46 -5.92
CA GLY A 243 19.02 -12.70 -5.36
C GLY A 243 18.31 -13.96 -5.84
N ASP A 244 18.56 -15.06 -5.16
CA ASP A 244 17.80 -16.29 -5.31
C ASP A 244 16.51 -16.24 -4.50
N ALA A 245 15.37 -16.21 -5.16
CA ALA A 245 14.05 -16.14 -4.54
C ALA A 245 13.18 -17.36 -4.85
N GLU A 246 13.75 -18.46 -5.34
CA GLU A 246 12.99 -19.65 -5.76
C GLU A 246 12.19 -20.26 -4.62
N GLU A 247 12.73 -20.32 -3.40
CA GLU A 247 12.02 -20.82 -2.23
C GLU A 247 10.81 -19.92 -1.89
N THR A 248 11.00 -18.61 -1.92
CA THR A 248 9.89 -17.64 -1.71
C THR A 248 8.84 -17.77 -2.80
N LEU A 249 9.23 -17.89 -4.07
CA LEU A 249 8.28 -18.06 -5.18
C LEU A 249 7.50 -19.38 -5.05
N ALA A 250 8.16 -20.46 -4.63
CA ALA A 250 7.51 -21.75 -4.37
C ALA A 250 6.50 -21.64 -3.21
N TRP A 251 6.86 -20.92 -2.14
CA TRP A 251 5.97 -20.65 -1.02
C TRP A 251 4.75 -19.82 -1.48
N LEU A 252 4.98 -18.72 -2.22
CA LEU A 252 3.91 -17.88 -2.76
C LEU A 252 2.94 -18.69 -3.64
N ALA A 253 3.45 -19.58 -4.50
CA ALA A 253 2.63 -20.43 -5.37
C ALA A 253 1.80 -21.45 -4.59
N LYS A 254 2.32 -21.95 -3.48
CA LYS A 254 1.61 -22.85 -2.56
C LYS A 254 0.46 -22.12 -1.85
N GLU A 255 0.71 -20.91 -1.35
CA GLU A 255 -0.26 -20.11 -0.60
C GLU A 255 -1.30 -19.44 -1.50
N ASN A 256 -0.98 -19.23 -2.79
CA ASN A 256 -1.88 -18.68 -3.80
C ASN A 256 -2.01 -19.59 -5.02
N PRO A 257 -2.77 -20.67 -4.93
CA PRO A 257 -2.92 -21.65 -6.02
C PRO A 257 -3.66 -21.11 -7.26
N ALA A 258 -4.17 -19.88 -7.21
CA ALA A 258 -4.75 -19.21 -8.39
C ALA A 258 -3.68 -18.76 -9.40
N ARG A 259 -2.38 -18.76 -9.01
CA ARG A 259 -1.25 -18.40 -9.88
C ARG A 259 -0.23 -19.54 -9.92
N SER A 260 0.20 -19.92 -11.14
CA SER A 260 1.28 -20.90 -11.29
C SER A 260 2.63 -20.33 -10.91
N ILE A 261 3.59 -21.19 -10.58
CA ILE A 261 4.97 -20.77 -10.26
C ILE A 261 5.63 -20.05 -11.45
N GLU A 262 5.32 -20.48 -12.69
CA GLU A 262 5.80 -19.82 -13.91
C GLU A 262 5.26 -18.41 -14.05
N SER A 263 3.98 -18.19 -13.75
CA SER A 263 3.37 -16.88 -13.67
C SER A 263 4.03 -16.00 -12.61
N MET A 264 4.40 -16.57 -11.47
CA MET A 264 5.08 -15.84 -10.40
C MET A 264 6.53 -15.50 -10.75
N ARG A 265 7.27 -16.40 -11.38
CA ARG A 265 8.62 -16.11 -11.92
C ARG A 265 8.56 -14.99 -12.95
N TRP A 266 7.62 -15.08 -13.91
CA TRP A 266 7.43 -14.02 -14.90
C TRP A 266 7.11 -12.67 -14.24
N ALA A 267 6.23 -12.64 -13.24
CA ALA A 267 5.90 -11.42 -12.52
C ALA A 267 7.11 -10.81 -11.80
N ARG A 268 7.95 -11.62 -11.16
CA ARG A 268 9.20 -11.18 -10.55
C ARG A 268 10.16 -10.60 -11.61
N ASP A 269 10.26 -11.24 -12.78
CA ASP A 269 11.11 -10.75 -13.87
C ASP A 269 10.63 -9.39 -14.38
N GLU A 270 9.32 -9.17 -14.52
CA GLU A 270 8.76 -7.86 -14.91
C GLU A 270 9.00 -6.79 -13.82
N LEU A 271 8.86 -7.15 -12.55
CA LEU A 271 9.23 -6.27 -11.44
C LEU A 271 10.71 -5.90 -11.52
N THR A 272 11.60 -6.86 -11.71
CA THR A 272 13.05 -6.64 -11.80
C THR A 272 13.42 -5.71 -12.95
N LYS A 273 12.80 -5.86 -14.13
CA LYS A 273 12.98 -4.96 -15.28
C LYS A 273 12.53 -3.54 -14.94
N MET A 274 11.31 -3.39 -14.41
CA MET A 274 10.76 -2.08 -14.05
C MET A 274 11.65 -1.33 -13.05
N TYR A 275 12.17 -2.01 -12.06
CA TYR A 275 13.04 -1.41 -11.05
C TYR A 275 14.44 -1.13 -11.61
N GLY A 276 15.01 -2.04 -12.41
CA GLY A 276 16.30 -1.86 -13.04
C GLY A 276 16.33 -0.69 -14.04
N GLU A 277 15.28 -0.54 -14.85
CA GLU A 277 15.13 0.55 -15.81
C GLU A 277 14.91 1.91 -15.13
N SER A 278 14.21 1.94 -14.00
CA SER A 278 13.97 3.18 -13.25
C SER A 278 15.17 3.69 -12.47
N GLY A 279 16.22 2.86 -12.31
CA GLY A 279 17.39 3.19 -11.47
C GLY A 279 17.11 3.28 -9.97
N VAL A 280 15.88 2.98 -9.55
CA VAL A 280 15.38 3.22 -8.17
C VAL A 280 16.02 2.29 -7.15
N TRP A 281 16.47 1.09 -7.57
CA TRP A 281 17.09 0.10 -6.69
C TRP A 281 18.61 0.27 -6.51
N THR A 282 19.21 1.22 -7.19
CA THR A 282 20.67 1.32 -7.26
C THR A 282 21.27 2.51 -6.51
N GLY A 283 20.47 3.23 -5.73
CA GLY A 283 20.94 4.44 -5.07
C GLY A 283 20.50 4.56 -3.60
N ASP A 284 21.09 5.53 -2.93
CA ASP A 284 20.80 5.93 -1.54
C ASP A 284 19.33 6.39 -1.33
N ASP A 285 18.51 6.40 -2.39
CA ASP A 285 17.12 6.84 -2.35
C ASP A 285 16.11 5.68 -2.31
N PHE A 286 16.59 4.43 -2.35
CA PHE A 286 15.70 3.29 -2.20
C PHE A 286 15.08 3.27 -0.79
N GLY A 287 13.75 3.16 -0.75
CA GLY A 287 12.99 3.24 0.49
C GLY A 287 12.53 4.64 0.86
N LYS A 288 13.18 5.70 0.36
CA LYS A 288 12.77 7.07 0.64
C LYS A 288 11.51 7.45 -0.13
N ILE A 289 10.67 8.25 0.50
CA ILE A 289 9.49 8.83 -0.14
C ILE A 289 9.89 10.18 -0.73
N SER A 290 9.72 10.38 -2.05
CA SER A 290 9.99 11.67 -2.70
C SER A 290 8.95 12.72 -2.27
N PRO A 291 9.37 13.85 -1.67
CA PRO A 291 8.46 14.95 -1.33
C PRO A 291 7.67 15.46 -2.54
N GLU A 292 8.32 15.59 -3.70
CA GLU A 292 7.70 16.09 -4.92
C GLU A 292 6.57 15.16 -5.39
N LYS A 293 6.75 13.84 -5.27
CA LYS A 293 5.70 12.87 -5.61
C LYS A 293 4.54 12.93 -4.64
N VAL A 294 4.80 13.15 -3.35
CA VAL A 294 3.76 13.33 -2.33
C VAL A 294 2.94 14.58 -2.61
N GLU A 295 3.60 15.72 -2.83
CA GLU A 295 2.96 16.99 -3.17
C GLU A 295 2.10 16.86 -4.43
N ARG A 296 2.62 16.22 -5.47
CA ARG A 296 1.90 15.99 -6.72
C ARG A 296 0.65 15.15 -6.51
N ILE A 297 0.76 14.00 -5.84
CA ILE A 297 -0.40 13.14 -5.53
C ILE A 297 -1.40 13.88 -4.68
N LEU A 298 -0.97 14.60 -3.65
CA LEU A 298 -1.85 15.36 -2.78
C LEU A 298 -2.59 16.46 -3.55
N SER A 299 -1.91 17.18 -4.43
CA SER A 299 -2.52 18.17 -5.32
C SER A 299 -3.60 17.56 -6.23
N ILE A 300 -3.30 16.42 -6.85
CA ILE A 300 -4.27 15.68 -7.67
C ILE A 300 -5.49 15.28 -6.83
N LEU A 301 -5.28 14.72 -5.63
CA LEU A 301 -6.37 14.27 -4.76
C LEU A 301 -7.27 15.41 -4.30
N LYS A 302 -6.70 16.58 -4.01
CA LYS A 302 -7.45 17.82 -3.71
C LYS A 302 -8.27 18.26 -4.91
N THR A 303 -7.68 18.33 -6.09
CA THR A 303 -8.35 18.69 -7.34
C THR A 303 -9.52 17.76 -7.66
N LEU A 304 -9.38 16.45 -7.37
CA LEU A 304 -10.44 15.46 -7.55
C LEU A 304 -11.49 15.47 -6.44
N GLY A 305 -11.32 16.30 -5.40
CA GLY A 305 -12.19 16.31 -4.21
C GLY A 305 -12.14 15.01 -3.40
N ALA A 306 -11.06 14.23 -3.54
CA ALA A 306 -10.87 12.96 -2.82
C ALA A 306 -10.39 13.18 -1.38
N VAL A 307 -9.74 14.30 -1.12
CA VAL A 307 -9.29 14.76 0.20
C VAL A 307 -9.58 16.25 0.38
N GLY A 308 -9.63 16.72 1.63
CA GLY A 308 -9.83 18.13 1.95
C GLY A 308 -8.59 18.99 1.68
N ASP A 309 -8.80 20.29 1.44
CA ASP A 309 -7.72 21.25 1.15
C ASP A 309 -6.74 21.41 2.33
N SER A 310 -7.20 21.17 3.55
CA SER A 310 -6.38 21.28 4.77
C SER A 310 -5.36 20.17 4.94
N LEU A 311 -5.52 19.02 4.28
CA LEU A 311 -4.60 17.91 4.42
C LEU A 311 -3.20 18.31 3.95
N SER A 312 -2.18 18.11 4.78
CA SER A 312 -0.80 18.47 4.49
C SER A 312 0.10 17.26 4.20
N VAL A 313 1.29 17.51 3.67
CA VAL A 313 2.29 16.46 3.40
C VAL A 313 2.77 15.83 4.70
N GLU A 314 2.97 16.62 5.75
CA GLU A 314 3.43 16.20 7.07
C GLU A 314 2.40 15.32 7.80
N GLU A 315 1.11 15.50 7.48
CA GLU A 315 0.07 14.61 7.95
C GLU A 315 0.07 13.26 7.23
N LEU A 316 0.62 13.18 6.04
CA LEU A 316 0.67 11.96 5.23
C LEU A 316 1.93 11.12 5.45
N VAL A 317 3.09 11.78 5.56
CA VAL A 317 4.41 11.14 5.47
C VAL A 317 5.33 11.63 6.58
N ASP A 318 6.05 10.70 7.18
CA ASP A 318 7.23 11.00 7.99
C ASP A 318 8.50 10.69 7.18
N PHE A 319 9.26 11.73 6.87
CA PHE A 319 10.49 11.60 6.07
C PHE A 319 11.71 11.20 6.91
N SER A 320 11.62 11.30 8.26
CA SER A 320 12.77 11.05 9.15
C SER A 320 13.22 9.58 9.16
N ILE A 321 12.33 8.67 8.83
CA ILE A 321 12.67 7.25 8.69
C ILE A 321 13.60 7.04 7.49
N GLY A 322 13.42 7.78 6.39
CA GLY A 322 14.32 7.76 5.24
C GLY A 322 15.77 8.13 5.54
N GLU A 323 16.05 8.79 6.66
CA GLU A 323 17.41 9.11 7.12
C GLU A 323 18.02 8.01 8.00
N ARG A 324 17.24 7.00 8.39
CA ARG A 324 17.62 5.90 9.29
C ARG A 324 17.78 4.55 8.58
N ILE A 325 17.44 4.48 7.29
CA ILE A 325 17.47 3.26 6.46
C ILE A 325 18.64 3.24 5.49
#